data_dedde444c30c9b4865eecb8791b4a4e3
#
_entry.id   dedde444c30c9b4865eecb8791b4a4e3
#
_cell.length_a   1.000
_cell.length_b   1.000
_cell.length_c   1.000
_cell.angle_alpha   90.00
_cell.angle_beta   90.00
_cell.angle_gamma   90.00
#
_symmetry.space_group_name_H-M   'P 1'
#
loop_
_entity.id
_entity.type
_entity.pdbx_description
1 polymer ?
#
loop_
_entity_poly.entity_id
_entity_poly.type
_entity_poly.pdbx_seq_one_letter_code
_entity_poly.pdbx_strand_id
1 'polypeptide(L)'
;MTIAEAPTNSVPKIAIHNTRTKVIGGIMIVLALFVIFVFAFGSSPGAHSQLTFDPVNTTNAPIRLGTLTVLTRWCNLILGLAMLGLGIEVFWRQPRRGVMARFGSVAVLMLLALLFWAVRTPGPSQISYVNLTSILVGSSEVVMVLIYGALSGVMCERSGVVNIAIEGQFIAGAFIGTIVASETSNFFFAAIVGAIAGGLIGLLLAFFAVRYLVDQIIVGIVIVTGISFFSAYLNQQVFTPYPNLNTGNIAPSLPIPLLYKIPIIGPLFFNQSGFFYCMIIFVCLVSFALFKTRYGLHVRAVGEHPDAAATVGINVARVRYINVALGGAVAGIGGVAFMASQGQFLPDYTSGFGYIALAAMIFGRWRPSGAVVASIIFGMGVYLAANLQEFSVPISGEILQMFPYLITIAVVAGLIGRVRPPAADGMPYIRD
;
A
#
# COMPACT_ATOMS: atom_id res chain seq x y z
N MET A 1 57.48 6.46 -4.57
CA MET A 1 56.71 5.95 -5.73
C MET A 1 55.25 6.34 -5.51
N THR A 2 54.87 7.52 -6.01
CA THR A 2 53.56 8.14 -5.81
C THR A 2 52.59 7.54 -6.81
N ILE A 3 51.58 6.82 -6.31
CA ILE A 3 50.50 6.27 -7.15
C ILE A 3 49.60 7.46 -7.51
N ALA A 4 49.60 7.83 -8.79
CA ALA A 4 48.69 8.82 -9.33
C ALA A 4 47.27 8.24 -9.34
N GLU A 5 46.37 8.85 -8.57
CA GLU A 5 44.92 8.57 -8.63
C GLU A 5 44.39 8.91 -10.03
N ALA A 6 43.79 7.93 -10.68
CA ALA A 6 43.10 8.12 -11.95
C ALA A 6 41.92 9.08 -11.77
N PRO A 7 41.68 10.03 -12.69
CA PRO A 7 40.56 10.97 -12.56
C PRO A 7 39.23 10.21 -12.66
N THR A 8 38.48 10.18 -11.58
CA THR A 8 37.09 9.73 -11.58
C THR A 8 36.28 10.68 -12.45
N ASN A 9 35.91 10.24 -13.65
CA ASN A 9 34.96 10.93 -14.53
C ASN A 9 33.57 11.00 -13.84
N SER A 10 33.43 11.91 -12.91
CA SER A 10 32.14 12.23 -12.31
C SER A 10 31.28 12.99 -13.34
N VAL A 11 30.32 12.31 -13.95
CA VAL A 11 29.32 12.96 -14.79
C VAL A 11 28.68 14.10 -13.97
N PRO A 12 28.68 15.33 -14.49
CA PRO A 12 28.22 16.47 -13.71
C PRO A 12 26.77 16.27 -13.27
N LYS A 13 26.48 16.47 -11.99
CA LYS A 13 25.15 16.31 -11.36
C LYS A 13 24.03 17.06 -12.11
N ILE A 14 24.35 18.12 -12.82
CA ILE A 14 23.44 18.94 -13.64
C ILE A 14 22.96 18.16 -14.87
N ALA A 15 23.84 17.42 -15.56
CA ALA A 15 23.48 16.64 -16.75
C ALA A 15 22.49 15.50 -16.40
N ILE A 16 22.71 14.84 -15.27
CA ILE A 16 21.82 13.76 -14.79
C ILE A 16 20.43 14.30 -14.41
N HIS A 17 20.37 15.48 -13.82
CA HIS A 17 19.07 16.09 -13.44
C HIS A 17 18.24 16.46 -14.67
N ASN A 18 18.85 17.06 -15.68
CA ASN A 18 18.18 17.46 -16.91
C ASN A 18 17.62 16.25 -17.68
N THR A 19 18.40 15.18 -17.79
CA THR A 19 17.95 13.95 -18.46
C THR A 19 16.77 13.32 -17.74
N ARG A 20 16.82 13.23 -16.41
CA ARG A 20 15.71 12.67 -15.60
C ARG A 20 14.42 13.50 -15.76
N THR A 21 14.51 14.81 -15.72
CA THR A 21 13.35 15.70 -15.85
C THR A 21 12.73 15.58 -17.25
N LYS A 22 13.54 15.47 -18.30
CA LYS A 22 13.08 15.22 -19.67
C LYS A 22 12.35 13.89 -19.80
N VAL A 23 12.89 12.81 -19.22
CA VAL A 23 12.26 11.48 -19.22
C VAL A 23 10.89 11.53 -18.54
N ILE A 24 10.79 12.16 -17.38
CA ILE A 24 9.51 12.33 -16.67
C ILE A 24 8.51 13.13 -17.54
N GLY A 25 8.94 14.24 -18.11
CA GLY A 25 8.11 15.04 -19.01
C GLY A 25 7.66 14.25 -20.24
N GLY A 26 8.53 13.44 -20.83
CA GLY A 26 8.22 12.54 -21.94
C GLY A 26 7.16 11.50 -21.56
N ILE A 27 7.29 10.86 -20.41
CA ILE A 27 6.29 9.93 -19.89
C ILE A 27 4.92 10.64 -19.71
N MET A 28 4.92 11.84 -19.13
CA MET A 28 3.68 12.62 -18.94
C MET A 28 3.00 12.95 -20.28
N ILE A 29 3.77 13.28 -21.32
CA ILE A 29 3.26 13.54 -22.66
C ILE A 29 2.67 12.26 -23.26
N VAL A 30 3.34 11.13 -23.15
CA VAL A 30 2.83 9.84 -23.65
C VAL A 30 1.51 9.47 -22.98
N LEU A 31 1.42 9.62 -21.64
CA LEU A 31 0.19 9.37 -20.90
C LEU A 31 -0.93 10.34 -21.31
N ALA A 32 -0.62 11.60 -21.55
CA ALA A 32 -1.60 12.58 -22.04
C ALA A 32 -2.13 12.22 -23.43
N LEU A 33 -1.26 11.85 -24.36
CA LEU A 33 -1.65 11.40 -25.69
C LEU A 33 -2.50 10.13 -25.62
N PHE A 34 -2.15 9.19 -24.73
CA PHE A 34 -2.96 7.99 -24.50
C PHE A 34 -4.39 8.36 -24.07
N VAL A 35 -4.55 9.29 -23.11
CA VAL A 35 -5.87 9.75 -22.66
C VAL A 35 -6.64 10.41 -23.82
N ILE A 36 -5.99 11.25 -24.63
CA ILE A 36 -6.62 11.93 -25.76
C ILE A 36 -7.08 10.92 -26.82
N PHE A 37 -6.19 10.01 -27.25
CA PHE A 37 -6.52 9.11 -28.35
C PHE A 37 -7.39 7.94 -27.93
N VAL A 38 -7.13 7.33 -26.77
CA VAL A 38 -7.86 6.12 -26.33
C VAL A 38 -9.14 6.49 -25.56
N PHE A 39 -9.08 7.43 -24.63
CA PHE A 39 -10.24 7.74 -23.77
C PHE A 39 -11.16 8.78 -24.41
N ALA A 40 -10.62 9.87 -24.98
CA ALA A 40 -11.47 10.90 -25.56
C ALA A 40 -11.97 10.48 -26.95
N PHE A 41 -11.08 10.18 -27.90
CA PHE A 41 -11.52 9.79 -29.26
C PHE A 41 -12.08 8.36 -29.35
N GLY A 42 -11.70 7.46 -28.45
CA GLY A 42 -12.32 6.13 -28.32
C GLY A 42 -13.72 6.14 -27.71
N SER A 43 -14.21 7.30 -27.25
CA SER A 43 -15.60 7.46 -26.77
C SER A 43 -16.49 8.04 -27.87
N SER A 44 -17.75 7.55 -27.95
CA SER A 44 -18.73 8.11 -28.90
C SER A 44 -19.04 9.57 -28.59
N PRO A 45 -19.36 10.44 -29.57
CA PRO A 45 -19.62 11.85 -29.33
C PRO A 45 -20.75 12.14 -28.33
N GLY A 46 -21.74 11.23 -28.22
CA GLY A 46 -22.89 11.33 -27.32
C GLY A 46 -22.74 10.54 -26.03
N ALA A 47 -21.58 9.96 -25.74
CA ALA A 47 -21.39 9.21 -24.52
C ALA A 47 -21.41 10.13 -23.28
N HIS A 48 -22.15 9.72 -22.27
CA HIS A 48 -22.25 10.41 -20.99
C HIS A 48 -21.60 9.55 -19.90
N SER A 49 -20.97 10.20 -18.92
CA SER A 49 -20.48 9.58 -17.70
C SER A 49 -21.07 10.28 -16.49
N GLN A 50 -21.51 9.50 -15.51
CA GLN A 50 -22.09 10.02 -14.28
C GLN A 50 -21.17 9.72 -13.10
N LEU A 51 -20.84 10.75 -12.36
CA LEU A 51 -20.09 10.68 -11.10
C LEU A 51 -21.04 11.07 -9.97
N THR A 52 -21.22 10.18 -9.00
CA THR A 52 -21.95 10.52 -7.78
C THR A 52 -20.97 10.61 -6.61
N PHE A 53 -21.26 11.55 -5.73
CA PHE A 53 -20.47 11.81 -4.53
C PHE A 53 -21.20 11.37 -3.26
N ASP A 54 -22.46 10.95 -3.39
CA ASP A 54 -23.28 10.55 -2.26
C ASP A 54 -22.91 9.12 -1.81
N PRO A 55 -22.74 8.87 -0.51
CA PRO A 55 -22.45 7.53 -0.01
C PRO A 55 -23.64 6.60 -0.25
N VAL A 56 -23.40 5.38 -0.75
CA VAL A 56 -24.41 4.42 -1.22
C VAL A 56 -25.40 4.00 -0.12
N ASN A 57 -25.01 4.03 1.16
CA ASN A 57 -25.79 3.44 2.26
C ASN A 57 -26.34 4.44 3.28
N THR A 58 -26.34 5.73 3.00
CA THR A 58 -26.88 6.72 3.93
C THR A 58 -28.15 7.35 3.37
N THR A 59 -29.31 6.70 3.60
CA THR A 59 -30.63 7.29 3.38
C THR A 59 -30.83 8.61 4.14
N ASN A 60 -29.99 8.89 5.14
CA ASN A 60 -30.05 10.05 6.03
C ASN A 60 -28.81 10.97 5.92
N ALA A 61 -28.10 11.01 4.80
CA ALA A 61 -27.00 11.98 4.62
C ALA A 61 -27.61 13.41 4.62
N PRO A 62 -27.18 14.29 5.55
CA PRO A 62 -27.77 15.61 5.69
C PRO A 62 -27.45 16.56 4.53
N ILE A 63 -26.40 16.27 3.76
CA ILE A 63 -25.98 17.04 2.60
C ILE A 63 -25.73 16.07 1.44
N ARG A 64 -26.52 16.19 0.39
CA ARG A 64 -26.33 15.46 -0.87
C ARG A 64 -25.60 16.37 -1.86
N LEU A 65 -24.49 15.87 -2.39
CA LEU A 65 -23.71 16.59 -3.41
C LEU A 65 -24.25 16.34 -4.83
N GLY A 66 -25.14 15.36 -4.97
CA GLY A 66 -25.76 15.01 -6.24
C GLY A 66 -24.85 14.28 -7.23
N THR A 67 -25.31 14.18 -8.46
CA THR A 67 -24.61 13.50 -9.56
C THR A 67 -24.08 14.51 -10.56
N LEU A 68 -22.80 14.41 -10.91
CA LEU A 68 -22.18 15.17 -11.99
C LEU A 68 -22.28 14.35 -13.27
N THR A 69 -23.09 14.83 -14.21
CA THR A 69 -23.19 14.22 -15.54
C THR A 69 -22.36 15.02 -16.54
N VAL A 70 -21.40 14.36 -17.19
CA VAL A 70 -20.51 14.99 -18.15
C VAL A 70 -20.50 14.24 -19.49
N LEU A 71 -20.25 14.97 -20.58
CA LEU A 71 -19.94 14.39 -21.88
C LEU A 71 -18.53 13.78 -21.84
N THR A 72 -18.45 12.45 -21.82
CA THR A 72 -17.20 11.68 -21.61
C THR A 72 -16.09 12.12 -22.55
N ARG A 73 -16.40 12.26 -23.84
CA ARG A 73 -15.42 12.65 -24.86
C ARG A 73 -14.76 13.99 -24.57
N TRP A 74 -15.58 15.01 -24.29
CA TRP A 74 -15.09 16.37 -24.07
C TRP A 74 -14.37 16.50 -22.73
N CYS A 75 -14.89 15.83 -21.69
CA CYS A 75 -14.23 15.81 -20.40
C CYS A 75 -12.83 15.20 -20.49
N ASN A 76 -12.70 14.02 -21.12
CA ASN A 76 -11.41 13.35 -21.30
C ASN A 76 -10.47 14.14 -22.22
N LEU A 77 -10.98 14.87 -23.20
CA LEU A 77 -10.17 15.76 -24.02
C LEU A 77 -9.57 16.91 -23.21
N ILE A 78 -10.38 17.55 -22.37
CA ILE A 78 -9.91 18.63 -21.49
C ILE A 78 -8.86 18.12 -20.51
N LEU A 79 -9.12 16.96 -19.86
CA LEU A 79 -8.17 16.35 -18.94
C LEU A 79 -6.85 15.98 -19.64
N GLY A 80 -6.94 15.37 -20.83
CA GLY A 80 -5.79 15.02 -21.65
C GLY A 80 -4.96 16.22 -22.09
N LEU A 81 -5.61 17.33 -22.48
CA LEU A 81 -4.94 18.58 -22.85
C LEU A 81 -4.26 19.24 -21.63
N ALA A 82 -4.89 19.19 -20.45
CA ALA A 82 -4.28 19.67 -19.21
C ALA A 82 -3.03 18.86 -18.85
N MET A 83 -3.10 17.51 -18.96
CA MET A 83 -1.95 16.63 -18.77
C MET A 83 -0.84 16.92 -19.77
N LEU A 84 -1.19 17.15 -21.05
CA LEU A 84 -0.24 17.48 -22.11
C LEU A 84 0.50 18.78 -21.82
N GLY A 85 -0.23 19.82 -21.41
CA GLY A 85 0.34 21.11 -21.01
C GLY A 85 1.36 20.97 -19.88
N LEU A 86 1.03 20.19 -18.82
CA LEU A 86 1.95 19.91 -17.72
C LEU A 86 3.17 19.10 -18.18
N GLY A 87 2.97 18.12 -19.05
CA GLY A 87 4.05 17.30 -19.61
C GLY A 87 5.03 18.13 -20.46
N ILE A 88 4.52 18.97 -21.34
CA ILE A 88 5.29 19.89 -22.18
C ILE A 88 6.07 20.89 -21.29
N GLU A 89 5.42 21.47 -20.27
CA GLU A 89 6.09 22.38 -19.34
C GLU A 89 7.29 21.72 -18.65
N VAL A 90 7.11 20.48 -18.15
CA VAL A 90 8.19 19.72 -17.49
C VAL A 90 9.29 19.37 -18.49
N PHE A 91 8.94 18.96 -19.71
CA PHE A 91 9.91 18.55 -20.71
C PHE A 91 10.78 19.71 -21.20
N TRP A 92 10.18 20.87 -21.46
CA TRP A 92 10.90 22.04 -22.04
C TRP A 92 11.55 22.92 -20.96
N ARG A 93 10.80 23.27 -19.90
CA ARG A 93 11.32 24.19 -18.86
C ARG A 93 12.19 23.51 -17.82
N GLN A 94 12.14 22.19 -17.70
CA GLN A 94 12.95 21.39 -16.79
C GLN A 94 13.05 21.97 -15.37
N PRO A 95 11.91 22.24 -14.70
CA PRO A 95 11.91 22.93 -13.43
C PRO A 95 12.70 22.15 -12.38
N ARG A 96 13.54 22.85 -11.60
CA ARG A 96 14.36 22.23 -10.54
C ARG A 96 13.53 21.77 -9.34
N ARG A 97 12.34 22.34 -9.13
CA ARG A 97 11.43 22.03 -8.03
C ARG A 97 10.02 21.73 -8.56
N GLY A 98 9.26 20.91 -7.83
CA GLY A 98 7.87 20.65 -8.13
C GLY A 98 7.59 19.71 -9.31
N VAL A 99 8.59 19.05 -9.90
CA VAL A 99 8.39 18.03 -10.96
C VAL A 99 7.48 16.91 -10.45
N MET A 100 7.70 16.45 -9.21
CA MET A 100 6.90 15.40 -8.58
C MET A 100 5.45 15.80 -8.34
N ALA A 101 5.20 17.05 -7.94
CA ALA A 101 3.84 17.53 -7.77
C ALA A 101 3.09 17.55 -9.11
N ARG A 102 3.74 17.99 -10.20
CA ARG A 102 3.17 17.98 -11.56
C ARG A 102 2.91 16.55 -12.06
N PHE A 103 3.84 15.63 -11.81
CA PHE A 103 3.64 14.21 -12.14
C PHE A 103 2.46 13.62 -11.36
N GLY A 104 2.37 13.90 -10.05
CA GLY A 104 1.23 13.52 -9.22
C GLY A 104 -0.09 14.10 -9.74
N SER A 105 -0.11 15.37 -10.16
CA SER A 105 -1.29 15.97 -10.79
C SER A 105 -1.69 15.25 -12.07
N VAL A 106 -0.73 14.88 -12.94
CA VAL A 106 -1.01 14.10 -14.16
C VAL A 106 -1.56 12.72 -13.81
N ALA A 107 -1.04 12.05 -12.78
CA ALA A 107 -1.57 10.77 -12.32
C ALA A 107 -3.03 10.88 -11.84
N VAL A 108 -3.37 11.92 -11.07
CA VAL A 108 -4.75 12.18 -10.62
C VAL A 108 -5.66 12.47 -11.82
N LEU A 109 -5.23 13.32 -12.76
CA LEU A 109 -6.01 13.61 -13.97
C LEU A 109 -6.23 12.36 -14.82
N MET A 110 -5.22 11.50 -14.95
CA MET A 110 -5.34 10.23 -15.65
C MET A 110 -6.33 9.29 -14.97
N LEU A 111 -6.32 9.20 -13.64
CA LEU A 111 -7.29 8.39 -12.89
C LEU A 111 -8.71 8.91 -13.10
N LEU A 112 -8.94 10.21 -13.07
CA LEU A 112 -10.23 10.81 -13.35
C LEU A 112 -10.68 10.51 -14.80
N ALA A 113 -9.78 10.65 -15.76
CA ALA A 113 -10.07 10.34 -17.16
C ALA A 113 -10.44 8.87 -17.37
N LEU A 114 -9.73 7.97 -16.68
CA LEU A 114 -10.02 6.53 -16.68
C LEU A 114 -11.39 6.23 -16.08
N LEU A 115 -11.75 6.85 -14.95
CA LEU A 115 -13.05 6.69 -14.32
C LEU A 115 -14.17 7.15 -15.24
N PHE A 116 -14.06 8.33 -15.86
CA PHE A 116 -15.05 8.81 -16.83
C PHE A 116 -15.17 7.88 -18.04
N TRP A 117 -14.04 7.36 -18.53
CA TRP A 117 -14.04 6.45 -19.67
C TRP A 117 -14.65 5.07 -19.33
N ALA A 118 -14.40 4.55 -18.13
CA ALA A 118 -14.88 3.26 -17.66
C ALA A 118 -16.41 3.23 -17.56
N VAL A 119 -17.04 4.34 -17.16
CA VAL A 119 -18.49 4.45 -16.89
C VAL A 119 -19.25 5.06 -18.07
N ARG A 120 -18.63 5.18 -19.22
CA ARG A 120 -19.28 5.75 -20.39
C ARG A 120 -20.48 4.91 -20.84
N THR A 121 -21.60 5.56 -20.99
CA THR A 121 -22.82 4.96 -21.56
C THR A 121 -23.16 5.58 -22.90
N PRO A 122 -23.70 4.81 -23.87
CA PRO A 122 -24.01 5.33 -25.22
C PRO A 122 -25.15 6.35 -25.23
N GLY A 123 -25.92 6.50 -24.14
CA GLY A 123 -27.03 7.45 -24.05
C GLY A 123 -27.51 7.66 -22.61
N PRO A 124 -28.31 8.69 -22.36
CA PRO A 124 -28.76 9.08 -21.02
C PRO A 124 -29.73 8.07 -20.36
N SER A 125 -30.23 7.09 -21.10
CA SER A 125 -31.18 6.08 -20.60
C SER A 125 -30.52 4.87 -19.94
N GLN A 126 -29.23 4.66 -20.13
CA GLN A 126 -28.46 3.61 -19.43
C GLN A 126 -27.68 4.27 -18.29
N ILE A 127 -28.10 4.00 -17.08
CA ILE A 127 -27.52 4.60 -15.88
C ILE A 127 -26.38 3.70 -15.38
N SER A 128 -25.16 4.01 -15.78
CA SER A 128 -23.96 3.52 -15.14
C SER A 128 -23.31 4.71 -14.44
N TYR A 129 -23.17 4.64 -13.13
CA TYR A 129 -22.54 5.72 -12.36
C TYR A 129 -21.39 5.17 -11.51
N VAL A 130 -20.35 5.97 -11.38
CA VAL A 130 -19.29 5.71 -10.39
C VAL A 130 -19.57 6.51 -9.14
N ASN A 131 -19.57 5.82 -8.03
CA ASN A 131 -19.61 6.47 -6.73
C ASN A 131 -18.17 6.71 -6.24
N LEU A 132 -17.71 7.96 -6.37
CA LEU A 132 -16.36 8.34 -5.96
C LEU A 132 -16.14 8.12 -4.46
N THR A 133 -17.15 8.39 -3.63
CA THR A 133 -17.06 8.18 -2.18
C THR A 133 -16.88 6.71 -1.86
N SER A 134 -17.63 5.81 -2.52
CA SER A 134 -17.48 4.36 -2.32
C SER A 134 -16.10 3.85 -2.77
N ILE A 135 -15.56 4.38 -3.89
CA ILE A 135 -14.20 4.03 -4.33
C ILE A 135 -13.16 4.48 -3.30
N LEU A 136 -13.29 5.68 -2.76
CA LEU A 136 -12.35 6.19 -1.76
C LEU A 136 -12.44 5.40 -0.45
N VAL A 137 -13.65 5.09 0.01
CA VAL A 137 -13.88 4.29 1.24
C VAL A 137 -13.35 2.87 1.06
N GLY A 138 -13.70 2.19 -0.03
CA GLY A 138 -13.19 0.84 -0.28
C GLY A 138 -11.66 0.83 -0.49
N SER A 139 -11.10 1.85 -1.15
CA SER A 139 -9.63 2.00 -1.23
C SER A 139 -8.99 2.13 0.14
N SER A 140 -9.65 2.80 1.10
CA SER A 140 -9.10 2.98 2.46
C SER A 140 -8.92 1.66 3.21
N GLU A 141 -9.72 0.64 2.93
CA GLU A 141 -9.58 -0.71 3.50
C GLU A 141 -8.30 -1.39 3.03
N VAL A 142 -8.02 -1.36 1.73
CA VAL A 142 -6.77 -1.89 1.16
C VAL A 142 -5.57 -1.09 1.65
N VAL A 143 -5.66 0.23 1.64
CA VAL A 143 -4.61 1.14 2.15
C VAL A 143 -4.28 0.83 3.60
N MET A 144 -5.29 0.59 4.44
CA MET A 144 -5.12 0.24 5.85
C MET A 144 -4.26 -1.01 6.01
N VAL A 145 -4.55 -2.08 5.27
CA VAL A 145 -3.80 -3.35 5.32
C VAL A 145 -2.36 -3.13 4.87
N LEU A 146 -2.16 -2.41 3.77
CA LEU A 146 -0.81 -2.10 3.27
C LEU A 146 0.00 -1.27 4.27
N ILE A 147 -0.63 -0.35 5.01
CA ILE A 147 0.05 0.43 6.06
C ILE A 147 0.50 -0.48 7.20
N TYR A 148 -0.33 -1.43 7.67
CA TYR A 148 0.08 -2.39 8.70
C TYR A 148 1.30 -3.20 8.26
N GLY A 149 1.30 -3.73 7.02
CA GLY A 149 2.44 -4.47 6.48
C GLY A 149 3.68 -3.59 6.29
N ALA A 150 3.52 -2.37 5.78
CA ALA A 150 4.63 -1.46 5.61
C ALA A 150 5.25 -1.02 6.94
N LEU A 151 4.44 -0.83 8.01
CA LEU A 151 4.93 -0.57 9.37
C LEU A 151 5.69 -1.78 9.92
N SER A 152 5.20 -3.01 9.70
CA SER A 152 5.90 -4.24 10.03
C SER A 152 7.29 -4.26 9.41
N GLY A 153 7.37 -4.04 8.10
CA GLY A 153 8.63 -3.96 7.38
C GLY A 153 9.57 -2.88 7.92
N VAL A 154 9.05 -1.65 8.17
CA VAL A 154 9.85 -0.56 8.76
C VAL A 154 10.45 -0.96 10.10
N MET A 155 9.70 -1.64 10.97
CA MET A 155 10.20 -2.06 12.30
C MET A 155 11.29 -3.11 12.18
N CYS A 156 11.10 -4.10 11.31
CA CYS A 156 12.04 -5.20 11.10
C CYS A 156 13.34 -4.68 10.45
N GLU A 157 13.24 -4.02 9.30
CA GLU A 157 14.40 -3.64 8.51
C GLU A 157 15.20 -2.49 9.11
N ARG A 158 14.55 -1.60 9.89
CA ARG A 158 15.27 -0.62 10.72
C ARG A 158 16.12 -1.27 11.81
N SER A 159 15.87 -2.52 12.18
CA SER A 159 16.74 -3.30 13.09
C SER A 159 17.76 -4.17 12.36
N GLY A 160 17.76 -4.15 11.01
CA GLY A 160 18.69 -4.91 10.16
C GLY A 160 18.20 -6.31 9.84
N VAL A 161 16.89 -6.58 9.89
CA VAL A 161 16.29 -7.87 9.48
C VAL A 161 15.25 -7.65 8.40
N VAL A 162 15.52 -8.17 7.21
CA VAL A 162 14.59 -8.13 6.07
C VAL A 162 13.36 -8.99 6.36
N ASN A 163 12.16 -8.40 6.26
CA ASN A 163 10.91 -9.11 6.53
C ASN A 163 10.11 -9.38 5.25
N ILE A 164 10.47 -10.39 4.50
CA ILE A 164 9.67 -10.87 3.36
C ILE A 164 8.47 -11.70 3.84
N ALA A 165 8.47 -12.15 5.12
CA ALA A 165 7.41 -12.98 5.67
C ALA A 165 6.10 -12.22 5.98
N ILE A 166 5.96 -10.93 5.64
CA ILE A 166 4.77 -10.10 5.92
C ILE A 166 3.50 -10.78 5.39
N GLU A 167 3.54 -11.35 4.19
CA GLU A 167 2.40 -12.08 3.60
C GLU A 167 1.97 -13.25 4.47
N GLY A 168 2.91 -14.08 4.92
CA GLY A 168 2.63 -15.20 5.82
C GLY A 168 2.10 -14.72 7.19
N GLN A 169 2.59 -13.59 7.69
CA GLN A 169 2.11 -12.96 8.93
C GLN A 169 0.66 -12.48 8.77
N PHE A 170 0.29 -11.91 7.62
CA PHE A 170 -1.09 -11.55 7.30
C PHE A 170 -1.99 -12.79 7.28
N ILE A 171 -1.60 -13.83 6.54
CA ILE A 171 -2.39 -15.07 6.39
C ILE A 171 -2.61 -15.73 7.75
N ALA A 172 -1.56 -15.89 8.56
CA ALA A 172 -1.66 -16.49 9.89
C ALA A 172 -2.56 -15.66 10.82
N GLY A 173 -2.41 -14.34 10.82
CA GLY A 173 -3.26 -13.44 11.58
C GLY A 173 -4.72 -13.51 11.16
N ALA A 174 -4.99 -13.46 9.85
CA ALA A 174 -6.33 -13.56 9.30
C ALA A 174 -6.99 -14.90 9.63
N PHE A 175 -6.30 -16.02 9.43
CA PHE A 175 -6.85 -17.36 9.68
C PHE A 175 -7.29 -17.53 11.14
N ILE A 176 -6.37 -17.27 12.09
CA ILE A 176 -6.68 -17.44 13.51
C ILE A 176 -7.66 -16.36 13.98
N GLY A 177 -7.51 -15.14 13.48
CA GLY A 177 -8.43 -14.04 13.78
C GLY A 177 -9.86 -14.33 13.33
N THR A 178 -10.05 -15.02 12.19
CA THR A 178 -11.37 -15.45 11.72
C THR A 178 -12.05 -16.38 12.71
N ILE A 179 -11.36 -17.40 13.20
CA ILE A 179 -11.89 -18.36 14.19
C ILE A 179 -12.35 -17.59 15.44
N VAL A 180 -11.47 -16.74 15.98
CA VAL A 180 -11.77 -15.98 17.20
C VAL A 180 -12.92 -14.99 16.99
N ALA A 181 -12.97 -14.30 15.85
CA ALA A 181 -14.05 -13.38 15.53
C ALA A 181 -15.39 -14.10 15.36
N SER A 182 -15.40 -15.30 14.73
CA SER A 182 -16.60 -16.10 14.54
C SER A 182 -17.16 -16.62 15.86
N GLU A 183 -16.29 -17.12 16.76
CA GLU A 183 -16.71 -17.68 18.05
C GLU A 183 -17.10 -16.61 19.08
N THR A 184 -16.35 -15.50 19.13
CA THR A 184 -16.55 -14.49 20.18
C THR A 184 -17.35 -13.29 19.73
N SER A 185 -17.54 -13.09 18.42
CA SER A 185 -18.09 -11.86 17.81
C SER A 185 -17.34 -10.60 18.27
N ASN A 186 -16.08 -10.75 18.69
CA ASN A 186 -15.28 -9.69 19.26
C ASN A 186 -13.95 -9.50 18.50
N PHE A 187 -13.90 -8.44 17.71
CA PHE A 187 -12.73 -8.12 16.89
C PHE A 187 -11.51 -7.66 17.69
N PHE A 188 -11.68 -7.21 18.94
CA PHE A 188 -10.56 -6.85 19.79
C PHE A 188 -9.76 -8.09 20.20
N PHE A 189 -10.43 -9.17 20.60
CA PHE A 189 -9.76 -10.45 20.89
C PHE A 189 -9.15 -11.05 19.62
N ALA A 190 -9.85 -10.98 18.49
CA ALA A 190 -9.33 -11.42 17.21
C ALA A 190 -8.01 -10.69 16.86
N ALA A 191 -7.96 -9.36 17.07
CA ALA A 191 -6.75 -8.56 16.84
C ALA A 191 -5.58 -8.99 17.74
N ILE A 192 -5.82 -9.27 19.03
CA ILE A 192 -4.80 -9.75 19.97
C ILE A 192 -4.25 -11.09 19.53
N VAL A 193 -5.12 -12.04 19.21
CA VAL A 193 -4.70 -13.39 18.81
C VAL A 193 -4.01 -13.37 17.43
N GLY A 194 -4.49 -12.54 16.51
CA GLY A 194 -3.83 -12.30 15.24
C GLY A 194 -2.45 -11.67 15.39
N ALA A 195 -2.30 -10.72 16.33
CA ALA A 195 -0.99 -10.15 16.68
C ALA A 195 -0.03 -11.21 17.22
N ILE A 196 -0.50 -12.10 18.08
CA ILE A 196 0.30 -13.22 18.61
C ILE A 196 0.72 -14.14 17.47
N ALA A 197 -0.20 -14.54 16.59
CA ALA A 197 0.09 -15.40 15.45
C ALA A 197 1.14 -14.78 14.52
N GLY A 198 0.94 -13.54 14.09
CA GLY A 198 1.91 -12.82 13.26
C GLY A 198 3.25 -12.62 13.95
N GLY A 199 3.23 -12.32 15.27
CA GLY A 199 4.43 -12.20 16.09
C GLY A 199 5.22 -13.50 16.20
N LEU A 200 4.55 -14.66 16.33
CA LEU A 200 5.19 -15.97 16.32
C LEU A 200 5.86 -16.28 14.98
N ILE A 201 5.21 -15.94 13.86
CA ILE A 201 5.84 -16.05 12.53
C ILE A 201 7.04 -15.11 12.43
N GLY A 202 6.95 -13.90 12.98
CA GLY A 202 8.09 -12.97 13.08
C GLY A 202 9.23 -13.55 13.92
N LEU A 203 8.92 -14.16 15.07
CA LEU A 203 9.92 -14.85 15.90
C LEU A 203 10.58 -16.04 15.17
N LEU A 204 9.82 -16.79 14.38
CA LEU A 204 10.35 -17.88 13.55
C LEU A 204 11.35 -17.32 12.53
N LEU A 205 11.02 -16.23 11.84
CA LEU A 205 11.95 -15.54 10.93
C LEU A 205 13.22 -15.09 11.68
N ALA A 206 13.06 -14.43 12.83
CA ALA A 206 14.18 -13.95 13.63
C ALA A 206 15.06 -15.11 14.14
N PHE A 207 14.47 -16.25 14.49
CA PHE A 207 15.19 -17.43 14.95
C PHE A 207 16.16 -17.94 13.89
N PHE A 208 15.72 -18.11 12.66
CA PHE A 208 16.59 -18.55 11.57
C PHE A 208 17.58 -17.45 11.15
N ALA A 209 17.14 -16.20 11.07
CA ALA A 209 17.98 -15.09 10.64
C ALA A 209 19.07 -14.71 11.66
N VAL A 210 18.76 -14.72 12.95
CA VAL A 210 19.66 -14.24 14.00
C VAL A 210 20.45 -15.38 14.65
N ARG A 211 19.82 -16.54 14.89
CA ARG A 211 20.48 -17.66 15.57
C ARG A 211 21.27 -18.55 14.62
N TYR A 212 20.67 -18.86 13.46
CA TYR A 212 21.28 -19.75 12.47
C TYR A 212 21.98 -19.01 11.33
N LEU A 213 21.85 -17.69 11.28
CA LEU A 213 22.50 -16.82 10.26
C LEU A 213 22.12 -17.24 8.82
N VAL A 214 20.94 -17.80 8.65
CA VAL A 214 20.43 -18.17 7.33
C VAL A 214 20.02 -16.90 6.57
N ASP A 215 20.11 -16.96 5.24
CA ASP A 215 19.65 -15.86 4.39
C ASP A 215 18.18 -15.54 4.67
N GLN A 216 17.93 -14.30 5.05
CA GLN A 216 16.62 -13.82 5.54
C GLN A 216 15.57 -13.81 4.44
N ILE A 217 15.99 -13.60 3.18
CA ILE A 217 15.12 -13.59 2.01
C ILE A 217 14.61 -15.01 1.76
N ILE A 218 15.53 -15.99 1.76
CA ILE A 218 15.19 -17.40 1.57
C ILE A 218 14.25 -17.88 2.67
N VAL A 219 14.59 -17.61 3.94
CA VAL A 219 13.73 -17.97 5.08
C VAL A 219 12.35 -17.33 4.97
N GLY A 220 12.29 -16.04 4.60
CA GLY A 220 11.02 -15.34 4.42
C GLY A 220 10.13 -15.99 3.37
N ILE A 221 10.68 -16.34 2.20
CA ILE A 221 9.94 -17.01 1.11
C ILE A 221 9.45 -18.38 1.56
N VAL A 222 10.30 -19.18 2.24
CA VAL A 222 9.90 -20.50 2.75
C VAL A 222 8.76 -20.39 3.76
N ILE A 223 8.84 -19.40 4.67
CA ILE A 223 7.77 -19.14 5.65
C ILE A 223 6.46 -18.78 4.93
N VAL A 224 6.49 -17.83 3.98
CA VAL A 224 5.29 -17.44 3.22
C VAL A 224 4.68 -18.64 2.52
N THR A 225 5.49 -19.38 1.76
CA THR A 225 5.02 -20.55 1.02
C THR A 225 4.45 -21.61 1.95
N GLY A 226 5.15 -21.90 3.05
CA GLY A 226 4.70 -22.86 4.06
C GLY A 226 3.38 -22.46 4.71
N ILE A 227 3.24 -21.19 5.12
CA ILE A 227 1.99 -20.68 5.72
C ILE A 227 0.85 -20.66 4.71
N SER A 228 1.10 -20.31 3.45
CA SER A 228 0.07 -20.29 2.39
C SER A 228 -0.50 -21.69 2.18
N PHE A 229 0.35 -22.71 1.96
CA PHE A 229 -0.12 -24.08 1.80
C PHE A 229 -0.74 -24.66 3.08
N PHE A 230 -0.18 -24.36 4.25
CA PHE A 230 -0.72 -24.81 5.52
C PHE A 230 -2.10 -24.19 5.80
N SER A 231 -2.28 -22.91 5.52
CA SER A 231 -3.58 -22.25 5.67
C SER A 231 -4.63 -22.79 4.69
N ALA A 232 -4.24 -23.09 3.44
CA ALA A 232 -5.12 -23.74 2.47
C ALA A 232 -5.54 -25.14 2.93
N TYR A 233 -4.61 -25.92 3.45
CA TYR A 233 -4.91 -27.22 4.06
C TYR A 233 -5.86 -27.08 5.25
N LEU A 234 -5.57 -26.17 6.18
CA LEU A 234 -6.44 -25.94 7.34
C LEU A 234 -7.82 -25.40 6.95
N ASN A 235 -7.93 -24.62 5.89
CA ASN A 235 -9.21 -24.16 5.36
C ASN A 235 -10.12 -25.34 4.99
N GLN A 236 -9.56 -26.38 4.36
CA GLN A 236 -10.30 -27.59 4.01
C GLN A 236 -10.62 -28.45 5.24
N GLN A 237 -9.74 -28.52 6.23
CA GLN A 237 -9.92 -29.36 7.41
C GLN A 237 -10.74 -28.71 8.53
N VAL A 238 -10.76 -27.39 8.60
CA VAL A 238 -11.43 -26.65 9.68
C VAL A 238 -12.68 -25.93 9.16
N PHE A 239 -12.56 -25.08 8.15
CA PHE A 239 -13.69 -24.24 7.72
C PHE A 239 -14.71 -24.98 6.84
N THR A 240 -14.26 -25.98 6.04
CA THR A 240 -15.19 -26.76 5.23
C THR A 240 -16.12 -27.64 6.09
N PRO A 241 -15.63 -28.37 7.11
CA PRO A 241 -16.49 -29.15 8.02
C PRO A 241 -17.25 -28.29 9.03
N TYR A 242 -16.69 -27.14 9.43
CA TYR A 242 -17.25 -26.24 10.43
C TYR A 242 -17.41 -24.80 9.89
N PRO A 243 -18.38 -24.56 9.00
CA PRO A 243 -18.55 -23.24 8.37
C PRO A 243 -18.87 -22.11 9.36
N ASN A 244 -19.39 -22.44 10.54
CA ASN A 244 -19.63 -21.52 11.64
C ASN A 244 -18.36 -20.84 12.17
N LEU A 245 -17.16 -21.45 11.98
CA LEU A 245 -15.87 -20.88 12.34
C LEU A 245 -15.35 -19.84 11.31
N ASN A 246 -16.01 -19.76 10.17
CA ASN A 246 -15.71 -18.78 9.11
C ASN A 246 -16.99 -18.01 8.73
N THR A 247 -17.71 -17.55 9.73
CA THR A 247 -18.93 -16.74 9.54
C THR A 247 -18.58 -15.33 9.08
N GLY A 248 -19.38 -14.82 8.15
CA GLY A 248 -19.16 -13.51 7.51
C GLY A 248 -19.38 -12.30 8.42
N ASN A 249 -18.58 -12.17 9.46
CA ASN A 249 -18.64 -11.05 10.38
C ASN A 249 -17.75 -9.90 9.88
N ILE A 250 -18.39 -8.85 9.34
CA ILE A 250 -17.71 -7.60 8.97
C ILE A 250 -17.56 -6.74 10.23
N ALA A 251 -16.39 -6.16 10.43
CA ALA A 251 -16.15 -5.26 11.55
C ALA A 251 -17.06 -4.02 11.47
N PRO A 252 -17.80 -3.69 12.53
CA PRO A 252 -18.67 -2.53 12.52
C PRO A 252 -17.89 -1.23 12.34
N SER A 253 -18.45 -0.31 11.58
CA SER A 253 -17.93 1.06 11.53
C SER A 253 -18.21 1.79 12.84
N LEU A 254 -17.27 2.62 13.25
CA LEU A 254 -17.35 3.45 14.45
C LEU A 254 -17.51 4.93 14.03
N PRO A 255 -18.74 5.42 13.84
CA PRO A 255 -18.96 6.77 13.38
C PRO A 255 -18.59 7.78 14.49
N ILE A 256 -17.69 8.73 14.17
CA ILE A 256 -17.40 9.83 15.09
C ILE A 256 -18.53 10.86 14.99
N PRO A 257 -19.28 11.12 16.08
CA PRO A 257 -20.42 12.02 16.06
C PRO A 257 -20.09 13.37 15.42
N LEU A 258 -21.00 13.94 14.68
CA LEU A 258 -20.92 15.19 13.93
C LEU A 258 -20.02 15.10 12.68
N LEU A 259 -18.80 14.53 12.78
CA LEU A 259 -17.81 14.52 11.70
C LEU A 259 -18.14 13.52 10.58
N TYR A 260 -18.79 12.40 10.92
CA TYR A 260 -19.20 11.39 9.91
C TYR A 260 -20.20 11.92 8.87
N LYS A 261 -20.88 13.05 9.19
CA LYS A 261 -21.87 13.68 8.31
C LYS A 261 -21.26 14.55 7.21
N ILE A 262 -19.98 14.86 7.27
CA ILE A 262 -19.29 15.66 6.25
C ILE A 262 -19.24 14.85 4.96
N PRO A 263 -19.73 15.38 3.82
CA PRO A 263 -19.68 14.67 2.55
C PRO A 263 -18.24 14.26 2.20
N ILE A 264 -18.07 13.07 1.64
CA ILE A 264 -16.79 12.47 1.22
C ILE A 264 -15.81 12.24 2.40
N ILE A 265 -15.46 13.28 3.14
CA ILE A 265 -14.47 13.23 4.24
C ILE A 265 -15.03 12.45 5.43
N GLY A 266 -16.31 12.57 5.72
CA GLY A 266 -16.99 11.85 6.81
C GLY A 266 -16.87 10.35 6.66
N PRO A 267 -17.39 9.75 5.59
CA PRO A 267 -17.25 8.32 5.35
C PRO A 267 -15.79 7.85 5.25
N LEU A 268 -14.90 8.68 4.68
CA LEU A 268 -13.51 8.30 4.44
C LEU A 268 -12.66 8.24 5.73
N PHE A 269 -12.88 9.14 6.69
CA PHE A 269 -12.03 9.25 7.89
C PHE A 269 -12.76 9.09 9.21
N PHE A 270 -14.07 9.36 9.25
CA PHE A 270 -14.84 9.46 10.48
C PHE A 270 -15.98 8.43 10.61
N ASN A 271 -16.09 7.51 9.65
CA ASN A 271 -17.01 6.38 9.69
C ASN A 271 -16.28 5.11 9.21
N GLN A 272 -15.21 4.76 9.91
CA GLN A 272 -14.34 3.64 9.57
C GLN A 272 -14.38 2.56 10.67
N SER A 273 -13.83 1.39 10.36
CA SER A 273 -13.69 0.31 11.34
C SER A 273 -12.73 0.69 12.46
N GLY A 274 -12.83 0.02 13.60
CA GLY A 274 -11.89 0.18 14.72
C GLY A 274 -10.42 -0.07 14.30
N PHE A 275 -10.20 -0.97 13.34
CA PHE A 275 -8.87 -1.24 12.79
C PHE A 275 -8.25 -0.04 12.06
N PHE A 276 -9.07 0.76 11.39
CA PHE A 276 -8.59 1.97 10.73
C PHE A 276 -8.07 3.00 11.74
N TYR A 277 -8.77 3.21 12.84
CA TYR A 277 -8.31 4.12 13.88
C TYR A 277 -7.08 3.57 14.62
N CYS A 278 -7.04 2.25 14.88
CA CYS A 278 -5.86 1.59 15.41
C CYS A 278 -4.64 1.75 14.49
N MET A 279 -4.82 1.66 13.18
CA MET A 279 -3.75 1.90 12.20
C MET A 279 -3.14 3.30 12.38
N ILE A 280 -3.97 4.35 12.50
CA ILE A 280 -3.49 5.72 12.71
C ILE A 280 -2.67 5.81 14.00
N ILE A 281 -3.16 5.17 15.08
CA ILE A 281 -2.44 5.10 16.36
C ILE A 281 -1.09 4.38 16.18
N PHE A 282 -1.05 3.25 15.47
CA PHE A 282 0.20 2.52 15.19
C PHE A 282 1.18 3.34 14.36
N VAL A 283 0.73 4.07 13.34
CA VAL A 283 1.59 4.98 12.56
C VAL A 283 2.24 6.02 13.48
N CYS A 284 1.46 6.65 14.35
CA CYS A 284 1.96 7.65 15.30
C CYS A 284 2.93 7.02 16.31
N LEU A 285 2.55 5.86 16.89
CA LEU A 285 3.33 5.15 17.91
C LEU A 285 4.66 4.67 17.34
N VAL A 286 4.68 4.00 16.18
CA VAL A 286 5.90 3.51 15.54
C VAL A 286 6.79 4.69 15.12
N SER A 287 6.19 5.76 14.59
CA SER A 287 6.93 6.97 14.22
C SER A 287 7.59 7.61 15.46
N PHE A 288 6.86 7.74 16.56
CA PHE A 288 7.37 8.26 17.81
C PHE A 288 8.44 7.33 18.41
N ALA A 289 8.14 6.03 18.51
CA ALA A 289 9.05 5.04 19.07
C ALA A 289 10.39 5.00 18.34
N LEU A 290 10.36 4.94 16.98
CA LEU A 290 11.58 4.84 16.18
C LEU A 290 12.39 6.13 16.11
N PHE A 291 11.76 7.32 16.11
CA PHE A 291 12.46 8.56 15.80
C PHE A 291 12.59 9.53 17.00
N LYS A 292 11.86 9.30 18.10
CA LYS A 292 11.83 10.23 19.23
C LYS A 292 12.22 9.58 20.56
N THR A 293 12.50 8.24 20.60
CA THR A 293 12.85 7.54 21.84
C THR A 293 14.27 6.97 21.83
N ARG A 294 14.79 6.65 23.04
CA ARG A 294 16.06 5.93 23.21
C ARG A 294 16.00 4.54 22.60
N TYR A 295 14.86 3.87 22.71
CA TYR A 295 14.62 2.57 22.06
C TYR A 295 14.85 2.66 20.54
N GLY A 296 14.22 3.63 19.88
CA GLY A 296 14.38 3.82 18.43
C GLY A 296 15.81 4.21 18.03
N LEU A 297 16.55 4.88 18.91
CA LEU A 297 17.98 5.13 18.68
C LEU A 297 18.77 3.81 18.65
N HIS A 298 18.52 2.90 19.61
CA HIS A 298 19.16 1.58 19.64
C HIS A 298 18.79 0.76 18.40
N VAL A 299 17.52 0.74 18.00
CA VAL A 299 17.05 0.04 16.78
C VAL A 299 17.78 0.52 15.54
N ARG A 300 17.85 1.83 15.35
CA ARG A 300 18.53 2.43 14.19
C ARG A 300 20.04 2.23 14.23
N ALA A 301 20.67 2.29 15.41
CA ALA A 301 22.09 2.00 15.56
C ALA A 301 22.42 0.56 15.17
N VAL A 302 21.58 -0.40 15.59
CA VAL A 302 21.73 -1.82 15.23
C VAL A 302 21.52 -2.05 13.72
N GLY A 303 20.60 -1.33 13.09
CA GLY A 303 20.36 -1.46 11.64
C GLY A 303 21.41 -0.76 10.77
N GLU A 304 22.13 0.24 11.28
CA GLU A 304 23.18 0.93 10.54
C GLU A 304 24.56 0.30 10.78
N HIS A 305 24.96 0.09 12.06
CA HIS A 305 26.27 -0.43 12.46
C HIS A 305 26.16 -1.34 13.70
N PRO A 306 25.82 -2.64 13.53
CA PRO A 306 25.62 -3.56 14.64
C PRO A 306 26.87 -3.73 15.53
N ASP A 307 28.07 -3.76 14.94
CA ASP A 307 29.31 -3.90 15.68
C ASP A 307 29.56 -2.69 16.59
N ALA A 308 29.41 -1.48 16.04
CA ALA A 308 29.52 -0.27 16.85
C ALA A 308 28.43 -0.17 17.94
N ALA A 309 27.21 -0.66 17.67
CA ALA A 309 26.18 -0.73 18.69
C ALA A 309 26.53 -1.71 19.82
N ALA A 310 27.18 -2.84 19.48
CA ALA A 310 27.62 -3.83 20.47
C ALA A 310 28.74 -3.30 21.38
N THR A 311 29.68 -2.49 20.86
CA THR A 311 30.78 -1.91 21.68
C THR A 311 30.27 -0.96 22.76
N VAL A 312 29.13 -0.31 22.54
CA VAL A 312 28.50 0.56 23.56
C VAL A 312 27.48 -0.19 24.44
N GLY A 313 27.48 -1.54 24.41
CA GLY A 313 26.70 -2.38 25.30
C GLY A 313 25.26 -2.70 24.81
N ILE A 314 24.91 -2.38 23.56
CA ILE A 314 23.59 -2.73 23.00
C ILE A 314 23.59 -4.20 22.60
N ASN A 315 22.61 -4.97 23.11
CA ASN A 315 22.44 -6.36 22.68
C ASN A 315 21.74 -6.43 21.32
N VAL A 316 22.53 -6.59 20.26
CA VAL A 316 22.08 -6.62 18.86
C VAL A 316 21.02 -7.70 18.63
N ALA A 317 21.28 -8.93 19.09
CA ALA A 317 20.35 -10.04 18.89
C ALA A 317 18.99 -9.75 19.54
N ARG A 318 18.99 -9.29 20.80
CA ARG A 318 17.75 -8.94 21.51
C ARG A 318 16.95 -7.85 20.80
N VAL A 319 17.62 -6.82 20.28
CA VAL A 319 16.96 -5.74 19.53
C VAL A 319 16.33 -6.29 18.25
N ARG A 320 17.05 -7.13 17.50
CA ARG A 320 16.51 -7.76 16.28
C ARG A 320 15.31 -8.65 16.59
N TYR A 321 15.38 -9.55 17.56
CA TYR A 321 14.27 -10.42 17.97
C TYR A 321 13.01 -9.63 18.34
N ILE A 322 13.15 -8.62 19.19
CA ILE A 322 12.02 -7.81 19.65
C ILE A 322 11.36 -7.08 18.49
N ASN A 323 12.15 -6.44 17.60
CA ASN A 323 11.59 -5.67 16.49
C ASN A 323 10.91 -6.56 15.46
N VAL A 324 11.47 -7.74 15.16
CA VAL A 324 10.87 -8.67 14.21
C VAL A 324 9.58 -9.27 14.78
N ALA A 325 9.55 -9.60 16.08
CA ALA A 325 8.34 -10.08 16.75
C ALA A 325 7.24 -9.00 16.76
N LEU A 326 7.58 -7.75 17.13
CA LEU A 326 6.63 -6.64 17.13
C LEU A 326 6.16 -6.29 15.72
N GLY A 327 7.07 -6.30 14.73
CA GLY A 327 6.70 -6.11 13.33
C GLY A 327 5.74 -7.20 12.86
N GLY A 328 6.03 -8.46 13.15
CA GLY A 328 5.14 -9.57 12.85
C GLY A 328 3.77 -9.44 13.53
N ALA A 329 3.73 -8.97 14.78
CA ALA A 329 2.48 -8.71 15.49
C ALA A 329 1.64 -7.62 14.80
N VAL A 330 2.27 -6.54 14.36
CA VAL A 330 1.59 -5.46 13.60
C VAL A 330 1.03 -5.98 12.26
N ALA A 331 1.80 -6.82 11.55
CA ALA A 331 1.31 -7.47 10.34
C ALA A 331 0.15 -8.42 10.64
N GLY A 332 0.23 -9.23 11.71
CA GLY A 332 -0.86 -10.11 12.13
C GLY A 332 -2.18 -9.37 12.36
N ILE A 333 -2.13 -8.21 13.02
CA ILE A 333 -3.30 -7.31 13.15
C ILE A 333 -3.80 -6.85 11.77
N GLY A 334 -2.89 -6.53 10.85
CA GLY A 334 -3.23 -6.17 9.47
C GLY A 334 -3.99 -7.29 8.75
N GLY A 335 -3.60 -8.55 8.96
CA GLY A 335 -4.31 -9.72 8.46
C GLY A 335 -5.73 -9.83 9.00
N VAL A 336 -5.91 -9.64 10.32
CA VAL A 336 -7.25 -9.60 10.95
C VAL A 336 -8.07 -8.43 10.41
N ALA A 337 -7.47 -7.26 10.26
CA ALA A 337 -8.15 -6.08 9.71
C ALA A 337 -8.66 -6.34 8.29
N PHE A 338 -7.87 -7.04 7.48
CA PHE A 338 -8.28 -7.41 6.13
C PHE A 338 -9.43 -8.42 6.14
N MET A 339 -9.32 -9.49 6.93
CA MET A 339 -10.42 -10.44 7.11
C MET A 339 -11.70 -9.74 7.57
N ALA A 340 -11.59 -8.84 8.55
CA ALA A 340 -12.71 -8.11 9.12
C ALA A 340 -13.37 -7.12 8.15
N SER A 341 -12.70 -6.69 7.08
CA SER A 341 -13.29 -5.88 6.02
C SER A 341 -14.09 -6.72 5.01
N GLN A 342 -13.72 -7.99 4.85
CA GLN A 342 -14.34 -8.88 3.86
C GLN A 342 -15.35 -9.85 4.48
N GLY A 343 -15.27 -10.05 5.78
CA GLY A 343 -16.18 -10.87 6.55
C GLY A 343 -15.80 -12.33 6.69
N GLN A 344 -14.92 -12.87 5.87
CA GLN A 344 -14.53 -14.28 5.91
C GLN A 344 -13.07 -14.48 5.49
N PHE A 345 -12.49 -15.60 5.85
CA PHE A 345 -11.19 -16.03 5.36
C PHE A 345 -11.35 -16.86 4.08
N LEU A 346 -10.54 -16.56 3.08
CA LEU A 346 -10.39 -17.35 1.86
C LEU A 346 -8.90 -17.67 1.65
N PRO A 347 -8.54 -18.86 1.16
CA PRO A 347 -7.17 -19.16 0.74
C PRO A 347 -6.73 -18.17 -0.34
N ASP A 348 -5.45 -17.79 -0.31
CA ASP A 348 -4.83 -16.82 -1.24
C ASP A 348 -5.43 -15.39 -1.22
N TYR A 349 -6.19 -15.11 -0.19
CA TYR A 349 -6.97 -13.90 -0.04
C TYR A 349 -6.14 -12.62 0.03
N THR A 350 -4.96 -12.68 0.62
CA THR A 350 -4.05 -11.54 0.71
C THR A 350 -3.30 -11.28 -0.62
N SER A 351 -3.32 -12.27 -1.54
CA SER A 351 -2.89 -12.15 -2.96
C SER A 351 -1.67 -11.26 -3.21
N GLY A 352 -0.66 -11.32 -2.33
CA GLY A 352 0.57 -10.55 -2.45
C GLY A 352 0.54 -9.15 -1.83
N PHE A 353 -0.45 -8.82 -0.99
CA PHE A 353 -0.48 -7.53 -0.29
C PHE A 353 0.73 -7.30 0.61
N GLY A 354 1.32 -8.36 1.18
CA GLY A 354 2.56 -8.29 1.93
C GLY A 354 3.74 -7.81 1.08
N TYR A 355 3.83 -8.25 -0.17
CA TYR A 355 4.87 -7.79 -1.11
C TYR A 355 4.64 -6.34 -1.56
N ILE A 356 3.38 -5.95 -1.77
CA ILE A 356 3.03 -4.55 -2.07
C ILE A 356 3.34 -3.65 -0.87
N ALA A 357 3.08 -4.12 0.36
CA ALA A 357 3.42 -3.42 1.58
C ALA A 357 4.94 -3.26 1.76
N LEU A 358 5.73 -4.29 1.43
CA LEU A 358 7.18 -4.22 1.39
C LEU A 358 7.65 -3.16 0.38
N ALA A 359 7.08 -3.14 -0.82
CA ALA A 359 7.34 -2.10 -1.80
C ALA A 359 6.98 -0.72 -1.23
N ALA A 360 5.83 -0.54 -0.60
CA ALA A 360 5.41 0.72 -0.01
C ALA A 360 6.38 1.20 1.09
N MET A 361 6.92 0.30 1.89
CA MET A 361 7.96 0.61 2.88
C MET A 361 9.25 1.11 2.22
N ILE A 362 9.75 0.42 1.19
CA ILE A 362 10.94 0.81 0.44
C ILE A 362 10.75 2.20 -0.18
N PHE A 363 9.60 2.45 -0.81
CA PHE A 363 9.21 3.75 -1.36
C PHE A 363 9.11 4.82 -0.29
N GLY A 364 8.60 4.45 0.87
CA GLY A 364 8.54 5.29 2.06
C GLY A 364 9.89 5.56 2.70
N ARG A 365 11.00 4.99 2.14
CA ARG A 365 12.38 5.16 2.63
C ARG A 365 12.53 4.72 4.09
N TRP A 366 11.92 3.60 4.44
CA TRP A 366 11.91 3.08 5.82
C TRP A 366 11.45 4.12 6.87
N ARG A 367 10.52 5.02 6.47
CA ARG A 367 9.89 5.99 7.38
C ARG A 367 8.39 5.74 7.43
N PRO A 368 7.76 5.68 8.62
CA PRO A 368 6.31 5.44 8.72
C PRO A 368 5.47 6.42 7.90
N SER A 369 5.78 7.72 7.94
CA SER A 369 5.04 8.73 7.15
C SER A 369 5.19 8.53 5.63
N GLY A 370 6.38 8.14 5.17
CA GLY A 370 6.62 7.82 3.77
C GLY A 370 5.90 6.54 3.35
N ALA A 371 5.91 5.52 4.20
CA ALA A 371 5.19 4.27 4.00
C ALA A 371 3.67 4.49 3.87
N VAL A 372 3.08 5.37 4.69
CA VAL A 372 1.67 5.76 4.58
C VAL A 372 1.36 6.36 3.21
N VAL A 373 2.16 7.32 2.75
CA VAL A 373 1.94 7.96 1.43
C VAL A 373 2.05 6.93 0.30
N ALA A 374 3.05 6.06 0.36
CA ALA A 374 3.22 5.00 -0.63
C ALA A 374 2.06 4.00 -0.61
N SER A 375 1.62 3.58 0.58
CA SER A 375 0.47 2.67 0.75
C SER A 375 -0.83 3.26 0.21
N ILE A 376 -1.04 4.58 0.35
CA ILE A 376 -2.20 5.26 -0.25
C ILE A 376 -2.14 5.13 -1.77
N ILE A 377 -1.00 5.40 -2.40
CA ILE A 377 -0.86 5.33 -3.86
C ILE A 377 -1.09 3.90 -4.35
N PHE A 378 -0.47 2.90 -3.72
CA PHE A 378 -0.60 1.51 -4.13
C PHE A 378 -1.98 0.94 -3.81
N GLY A 379 -2.53 1.20 -2.62
CA GLY A 379 -3.83 0.70 -2.22
C GLY A 379 -4.96 1.25 -3.07
N MET A 380 -4.92 2.54 -3.42
CA MET A 380 -5.86 3.12 -4.38
C MET A 380 -5.71 2.46 -5.77
N GLY A 381 -4.48 2.21 -6.22
CA GLY A 381 -4.24 1.54 -7.49
C GLY A 381 -4.79 0.12 -7.53
N VAL A 382 -4.56 -0.67 -6.47
CA VAL A 382 -5.06 -2.04 -6.33
C VAL A 382 -6.60 -2.06 -6.33
N TYR A 383 -7.21 -1.24 -5.48
CA TYR A 383 -8.67 -1.19 -5.37
C TYR A 383 -9.33 -0.72 -6.66
N LEU A 384 -8.76 0.29 -7.31
CA LEU A 384 -9.27 0.78 -8.59
C LEU A 384 -9.18 -0.29 -9.68
N ALA A 385 -8.07 -1.04 -9.75
CA ALA A 385 -7.90 -2.12 -10.70
C ALA A 385 -8.96 -3.22 -10.52
N ALA A 386 -9.29 -3.57 -9.28
CA ALA A 386 -10.34 -4.54 -8.97
C ALA A 386 -11.73 -4.01 -9.40
N ASN A 387 -12.07 -2.77 -9.06
CA ASN A 387 -13.36 -2.17 -9.42
C ASN A 387 -13.54 -1.98 -10.94
N LEU A 388 -12.47 -1.67 -11.68
CA LEU A 388 -12.56 -1.53 -13.13
C LEU A 388 -12.95 -2.84 -13.82
N GLN A 389 -12.69 -3.98 -13.22
CA GLN A 389 -13.14 -5.28 -13.75
C GLN A 389 -14.67 -5.43 -13.65
N GLU A 390 -15.29 -4.89 -12.61
CA GLU A 390 -16.75 -4.91 -12.42
C GLU A 390 -17.49 -4.04 -13.45
N PHE A 391 -16.86 -2.97 -13.94
CA PHE A 391 -17.45 -2.08 -14.95
C PHE A 391 -17.41 -2.62 -16.38
N SER A 392 -17.02 -3.88 -16.58
CA SER A 392 -16.96 -4.50 -17.93
C SER A 392 -16.17 -3.66 -18.94
N VAL A 393 -15.10 -3.03 -18.49
CA VAL A 393 -14.20 -2.24 -19.33
C VAL A 393 -13.60 -3.19 -20.39
N PRO A 394 -13.48 -2.79 -21.67
CA PRO A 394 -12.93 -3.64 -22.74
C PRO A 394 -11.39 -3.78 -22.62
N ILE A 395 -10.91 -4.11 -21.44
CA ILE A 395 -9.52 -4.41 -21.10
C ILE A 395 -9.57 -5.73 -20.33
N SER A 396 -8.69 -6.68 -20.67
CA SER A 396 -8.67 -7.96 -19.97
C SER A 396 -8.32 -7.76 -18.49
N GLY A 397 -8.90 -8.59 -17.63
CA GLY A 397 -8.70 -8.51 -16.17
C GLY A 397 -7.23 -8.64 -15.79
N GLU A 398 -6.46 -9.43 -16.55
CA GLU A 398 -5.02 -9.62 -16.32
C GLU A 398 -4.23 -8.32 -16.54
N ILE A 399 -4.58 -7.52 -17.55
CA ILE A 399 -3.95 -6.22 -17.78
C ILE A 399 -4.30 -5.23 -16.67
N LEU A 400 -5.55 -5.25 -16.19
CA LEU A 400 -5.96 -4.41 -15.07
C LEU A 400 -5.22 -4.79 -13.78
N GLN A 401 -5.00 -6.08 -13.52
CA GLN A 401 -4.22 -6.56 -12.39
C GLN A 401 -2.73 -6.17 -12.47
N MET A 402 -2.19 -5.92 -13.66
CA MET A 402 -0.82 -5.39 -13.81
C MET A 402 -0.69 -3.91 -13.40
N PHE A 403 -1.80 -3.16 -13.30
CA PHE A 403 -1.79 -1.72 -13.09
C PHE A 403 -1.04 -1.28 -11.82
N PRO A 404 -1.22 -1.90 -10.63
CA PRO A 404 -0.46 -1.59 -9.43
C PRO A 404 1.05 -1.78 -9.61
N TYR A 405 1.45 -2.83 -10.33
CA TYR A 405 2.86 -3.12 -10.60
C TYR A 405 3.48 -2.13 -11.59
N LEU A 406 2.71 -1.71 -12.61
CA LEU A 406 3.14 -0.66 -13.53
C LEU A 406 3.31 0.68 -12.83
N ILE A 407 2.40 1.04 -11.91
CA ILE A 407 2.57 2.22 -11.04
C ILE A 407 3.85 2.07 -10.22
N THR A 408 4.08 0.90 -9.63
CA THR A 408 5.30 0.61 -8.87
C THR A 408 6.54 0.85 -9.71
N ILE A 409 6.62 0.26 -10.90
CA ILE A 409 7.78 0.42 -11.81
C ILE A 409 7.97 1.88 -12.20
N ALA A 410 6.90 2.58 -12.58
CA ALA A 410 6.95 3.98 -12.97
C ALA A 410 7.44 4.88 -11.83
N VAL A 411 6.96 4.61 -10.61
CA VAL A 411 7.36 5.33 -9.41
C VAL A 411 8.82 5.00 -9.06
N VAL A 412 9.27 3.74 -9.12
CA VAL A 412 10.68 3.34 -8.88
C VAL A 412 11.61 3.99 -9.89
N ALA A 413 11.29 3.87 -11.18
CA ALA A 413 12.18 4.36 -12.24
C ALA A 413 12.29 5.89 -12.27
N GLY A 414 11.21 6.61 -11.94
CA GLY A 414 11.14 8.05 -12.12
C GLY A 414 11.19 8.90 -10.86
N LEU A 415 10.61 8.45 -9.78
CA LEU A 415 10.25 9.28 -8.63
C LEU A 415 11.22 9.17 -7.46
N ILE A 416 11.84 8.01 -7.26
CA ILE A 416 12.66 7.76 -6.10
C ILE A 416 14.12 7.95 -6.50
N GLY A 417 14.72 9.05 -6.00
CA GLY A 417 16.17 9.19 -6.02
C GLY A 417 16.82 7.99 -5.32
N ARG A 418 18.16 7.94 -5.25
CA ARG A 418 18.88 6.85 -4.56
C ARG A 418 18.27 6.59 -3.19
N VAL A 419 17.53 5.50 -3.07
CA VAL A 419 17.01 4.98 -1.81
C VAL A 419 18.15 4.22 -1.15
N ARG A 420 18.44 4.52 0.10
CA ARG A 420 19.45 3.79 0.88
C ARG A 420 18.73 3.02 1.98
N PRO A 421 18.75 1.67 1.93
CA PRO A 421 18.30 0.87 3.07
C PRO A 421 19.22 1.11 4.27
N PRO A 422 18.84 0.69 5.48
CA PRO A 422 19.77 0.60 6.61
C PRO A 422 20.99 -0.21 6.20
N ALA A 423 22.20 0.21 6.61
CA ALA A 423 23.44 -0.34 6.04
C ALA A 423 23.66 -1.82 6.38
N ALA A 424 23.15 -2.29 7.54
CA ALA A 424 23.23 -3.69 7.97
C ALA A 424 21.95 -4.49 7.71
N ASP A 425 21.05 -3.98 6.84
CA ASP A 425 19.81 -4.66 6.49
C ASP A 425 20.12 -5.95 5.71
N GLY A 426 19.55 -7.07 6.14
CA GLY A 426 19.82 -8.38 5.56
C GLY A 426 21.18 -8.99 5.93
N MET A 427 22.05 -8.26 6.64
CA MET A 427 23.37 -8.78 6.99
C MET A 427 23.33 -9.59 8.27
N PRO A 428 23.91 -10.82 8.29
CA PRO A 428 24.10 -11.60 9.50
C PRO A 428 25.03 -10.82 10.46
N TYR A 429 24.79 -10.95 11.76
CA TYR A 429 25.64 -10.39 12.80
C TYR A 429 26.22 -11.52 13.63
N ILE A 430 27.55 -11.64 13.61
CA ILE A 430 28.30 -12.59 14.43
C ILE A 430 28.98 -11.78 15.54
N ARG A 431 28.74 -12.12 16.78
CA ARG A 431 29.44 -11.53 17.90
C ARG A 431 30.78 -12.26 18.05
N ASP A 432 31.87 -11.53 17.90
CA ASP A 432 33.22 -12.01 18.25
C ASP A 432 33.34 -12.28 19.76
#